data_e9fa2e4b5fa5e884f20bd250e1bcb051
#
_entry.id   e9fa2e4b5fa5e884f20bd250e1bcb051
#
_cell.length_a   1.000
_cell.length_b   1.000
_cell.length_c   1.000
_cell.angle_alpha   90.00
_cell.angle_beta   90.00
_cell.angle_gamma   90.00
#
_symmetry.space_group_name_H-M   'P 1'
#
loop_
_entity.id
_entity.type
_entity.pdbx_description
1 polymer ?
#
loop_
_entity_poly.entity_id
_entity_poly.type
_entity_poly.pdbx_seq_one_letter_code
_entity_poly.pdbx_strand_id
1 'polypeptide(L)'
;IYIAISLFKYITTDRINYYEVVEGTSSDETYKSYKGIALRKESVVNADSSGYVDYYVREGARISLNTTLYSMDADGTINKLLSEMSEKDTTLTDDDITKLKDKIYTFTNNYDDMDFNEVYNFKNNVQGTVADLINMNALDSLIKNNSDSQFSINKARNTGIVLYRFDGYENKKAKELTMDDFRAKNYSSQLVNSGD
;
A
#
# COMPACT_ATOMS: atom_id res chain seq x y z
N ILE A 1 -5.56 -20.30 81.03
CA ILE A 1 -5.11 -21.31 79.98
C ILE A 1 -5.52 -20.82 78.57
N TYR A 2 -6.76 -20.43 78.30
CA TYR A 2 -7.23 -20.01 77.01
C TYR A 2 -6.45 -18.78 76.48
N ILE A 3 -6.20 -17.77 77.27
CA ILE A 3 -5.45 -16.58 76.92
C ILE A 3 -3.98 -16.94 76.53
N ALA A 4 -3.37 -17.82 77.27
CA ALA A 4 -2.02 -18.26 77.05
C ALA A 4 -1.91 -19.01 75.68
N ILE A 5 -2.87 -19.86 75.39
CA ILE A 5 -2.94 -20.58 74.09
C ILE A 5 -3.19 -19.63 72.92
N SER A 6 -4.09 -18.63 73.12
CA SER A 6 -4.37 -17.63 72.07
C SER A 6 -3.20 -16.72 71.82
N LEU A 7 -2.44 -16.33 72.82
CA LEU A 7 -1.24 -15.53 72.72
C LEU A 7 -0.11 -16.33 71.97
N PHE A 8 0.03 -17.61 72.37
CA PHE A 8 1.00 -18.48 71.71
C PHE A 8 0.71 -18.66 70.18
N LYS A 9 -0.56 -18.89 69.82
CA LYS A 9 -0.99 -18.93 68.44
C LYS A 9 -0.72 -17.62 67.71
N TYR A 10 -0.98 -16.49 68.32
CA TYR A 10 -0.76 -15.17 67.72
C TYR A 10 0.73 -14.92 67.41
N ILE A 11 1.63 -15.38 68.27
CA ILE A 11 3.07 -15.20 68.12
C ILE A 11 3.65 -16.18 67.11
N THR A 12 3.11 -17.43 67.02
CA THR A 12 3.64 -18.49 66.17
C THR A 12 3.00 -18.53 64.78
N THR A 13 1.97 -17.74 64.52
CA THR A 13 1.33 -17.70 63.20
C THR A 13 2.10 -16.74 62.30
N ASP A 14 2.71 -17.26 61.26
CA ASP A 14 3.33 -16.46 60.22
C ASP A 14 2.25 -15.59 59.52
N ARG A 15 2.43 -14.28 59.60
CA ARG A 15 1.55 -13.36 58.87
C ARG A 15 1.91 -13.32 57.43
N ILE A 16 0.95 -13.68 56.56
CA ILE A 16 1.09 -13.52 55.14
C ILE A 16 1.12 -12.02 54.83
N ASN A 17 2.26 -11.55 54.36
CA ASN A 17 2.36 -10.18 53.85
C ASN A 17 1.82 -10.18 52.43
N TYR A 18 0.74 -9.42 52.23
CA TYR A 18 0.22 -9.16 50.87
C TYR A 18 1.02 -8.01 50.29
N TYR A 19 1.64 -8.28 49.16
CA TYR A 19 2.16 -7.23 48.28
C TYR A 19 1.16 -7.01 47.19
N GLU A 20 0.64 -5.82 47.09
CA GLU A 20 -0.11 -5.39 45.91
C GLU A 20 0.87 -5.35 44.74
N VAL A 21 0.62 -6.18 43.74
CA VAL A 21 1.37 -6.12 42.50
C VAL A 21 0.84 -4.90 41.74
N VAL A 22 1.45 -3.76 41.95
CA VAL A 22 1.25 -2.57 41.12
C VAL A 22 2.01 -2.77 39.79
N GLU A 23 1.38 -2.37 38.72
CA GLU A 23 2.02 -2.30 37.41
C GLU A 23 3.32 -1.49 37.57
N GLY A 24 4.45 -2.16 37.39
CA GLY A 24 5.75 -1.54 37.56
C GLY A 24 5.82 -0.35 36.61
N THR A 25 5.93 0.86 37.14
CA THR A 25 6.38 1.98 36.34
C THR A 25 7.77 1.63 35.84
N SER A 26 7.84 1.31 34.54
CA SER A 26 9.12 1.11 33.85
C SER A 26 9.93 2.38 34.09
N SER A 27 10.88 2.30 35.04
CA SER A 27 11.78 3.42 35.30
C SER A 27 12.62 3.64 34.07
N ASP A 28 12.38 4.76 33.40
CA ASP A 28 13.30 5.41 32.46
C ASP A 28 14.04 4.47 31.48
N GLU A 29 13.32 3.66 30.73
CA GLU A 29 13.80 3.35 29.42
C GLU A 29 13.72 4.66 28.62
N THR A 30 14.83 5.36 28.61
CA THR A 30 15.02 6.52 27.75
C THR A 30 14.90 6.00 26.33
N TYR A 31 13.69 6.04 25.77
CA TYR A 31 13.44 5.65 24.38
C TYR A 31 14.32 6.55 23.49
N LYS A 32 15.41 6.00 23.02
CA LYS A 32 16.25 6.70 22.04
C LYS A 32 15.54 6.63 20.70
N SER A 33 15.01 7.75 20.25
CA SER A 33 14.46 7.88 18.91
C SER A 33 15.60 8.05 17.91
N TYR A 34 15.63 7.19 16.91
CA TYR A 34 16.57 7.29 15.80
C TYR A 34 15.79 7.61 14.53
N LYS A 35 16.38 8.46 13.69
CA LYS A 35 15.87 8.75 12.34
C LYS A 35 16.67 7.93 11.34
N GLY A 36 15.99 7.32 10.40
CA GLY A 36 16.60 6.55 9.33
C GLY A 36 15.96 6.90 7.99
N ILE A 37 16.69 6.66 6.91
CA ILE A 37 16.20 6.79 5.54
C ILE A 37 16.22 5.39 4.94
N ALA A 38 15.09 4.95 4.37
CA ALA A 38 15.02 3.72 3.62
C ALA A 38 15.32 4.00 2.15
N LEU A 39 16.51 3.61 1.69
CA LEU A 39 16.84 3.66 0.27
C LEU A 39 16.30 2.40 -0.40
N ARG A 40 15.56 2.59 -1.48
CA ARG A 40 14.99 1.51 -2.29
C ARG A 40 15.71 1.45 -3.63
N LYS A 41 15.70 0.28 -4.26
CA LYS A 41 16.10 0.16 -5.66
C LYS A 41 14.90 0.56 -6.51
N GLU A 42 14.96 1.75 -7.07
CA GLU A 42 13.91 2.32 -7.87
C GLU A 42 14.30 2.38 -9.35
N SER A 43 13.30 2.35 -10.22
CA SER A 43 13.46 2.52 -11.66
C SER A 43 12.43 3.55 -12.11
N VAL A 44 12.91 4.71 -12.51
CA VAL A 44 12.07 5.77 -13.05
C VAL A 44 11.70 5.43 -14.50
N VAL A 45 10.43 5.49 -14.81
CA VAL A 45 9.90 5.35 -16.16
C VAL A 45 9.46 6.73 -16.62
N ASN A 46 10.20 7.28 -17.59
CA ASN A 46 9.86 8.56 -18.18
C ASN A 46 8.92 8.35 -19.37
N ALA A 47 8.06 9.33 -19.61
CA ALA A 47 7.24 9.39 -20.80
C ALA A 47 8.11 9.75 -22.01
N ASP A 48 7.85 9.08 -23.14
CA ASP A 48 8.59 9.30 -24.38
C ASP A 48 8.06 10.52 -25.18
N SER A 49 6.86 11.01 -24.84
CA SER A 49 6.19 12.13 -25.52
C SER A 49 5.27 12.86 -24.54
N SER A 50 4.79 14.04 -24.94
CA SER A 50 3.72 14.78 -24.22
C SER A 50 2.36 14.29 -24.68
N GLY A 51 1.38 14.27 -23.77
CA GLY A 51 0.03 13.84 -24.07
C GLY A 51 -0.81 13.57 -22.83
N TYR A 52 -1.98 12.99 -23.05
CA TYR A 52 -2.86 12.52 -21.97
C TYR A 52 -2.40 11.15 -21.50
N VAL A 53 -2.42 10.95 -20.20
CA VAL A 53 -1.96 9.69 -19.56
C VAL A 53 -3.11 9.05 -18.80
N ASP A 54 -3.38 7.77 -19.12
CA ASP A 54 -4.32 6.94 -18.37
C ASP A 54 -3.58 5.85 -17.62
N TYR A 55 -3.73 5.84 -16.29
CA TYR A 55 -3.10 4.87 -15.41
C TYR A 55 -3.98 3.65 -15.18
N TYR A 56 -3.42 2.45 -15.33
CA TYR A 56 -4.13 1.17 -15.16
C TYR A 56 -3.76 0.45 -13.87
N VAL A 57 -2.79 0.96 -13.14
CA VAL A 57 -2.32 0.39 -11.88
C VAL A 57 -2.38 1.46 -10.80
N ARG A 58 -2.89 1.12 -9.62
CA ARG A 58 -2.95 2.05 -8.49
C ARG A 58 -1.60 2.21 -7.82
N GLU A 59 -1.37 3.37 -7.19
CA GLU A 59 -0.22 3.62 -6.33
C GLU A 59 -0.15 2.56 -5.22
N GLY A 60 1.04 2.03 -4.97
CA GLY A 60 1.28 0.98 -3.99
C GLY A 60 0.96 -0.44 -4.47
N ALA A 61 0.40 -0.61 -5.65
CA ALA A 61 0.09 -1.94 -6.17
C ALA A 61 1.35 -2.70 -6.59
N ARG A 62 1.38 -3.99 -6.29
CA ARG A 62 2.42 -4.90 -6.75
C ARG A 62 2.16 -5.33 -8.19
N ILE A 63 3.18 -5.21 -9.03
CA ILE A 63 3.11 -5.53 -10.45
C ILE A 63 4.08 -6.65 -10.81
N SER A 64 3.72 -7.36 -11.87
CA SER A 64 4.57 -8.35 -12.52
C SER A 64 5.20 -7.78 -13.78
N LEU A 65 6.19 -8.48 -14.32
CA LEU A 65 6.74 -8.19 -15.64
C LEU A 65 5.62 -8.13 -16.69
N ASN A 66 5.69 -7.18 -17.61
CA ASN A 66 4.71 -6.94 -18.68
C ASN A 66 3.31 -6.47 -18.22
N THR A 67 3.10 -6.18 -16.92
CA THR A 67 1.88 -5.51 -16.50
C THR A 67 1.76 -4.15 -17.18
N THR A 68 0.62 -3.84 -17.79
CA THR A 68 0.35 -2.51 -18.36
C THR A 68 0.27 -1.49 -17.24
N LEU A 69 1.10 -0.45 -17.31
CA LEU A 69 1.18 0.60 -16.29
C LEU A 69 0.31 1.78 -16.65
N TYR A 70 0.54 2.31 -17.85
CA TYR A 70 -0.20 3.45 -18.36
C TYR A 70 -0.23 3.42 -19.90
N SER A 71 -1.21 4.08 -20.48
CA SER A 71 -1.20 4.47 -21.87
C SER A 71 -0.99 5.97 -22.01
N MET A 72 -0.44 6.35 -23.15
CA MET A 72 -0.25 7.74 -23.49
C MET A 72 -0.84 8.00 -24.86
N ASP A 73 -1.60 9.07 -24.95
CA ASP A 73 -2.34 9.49 -26.11
C ASP A 73 -2.09 10.98 -26.38
N ALA A 74 -1.71 11.32 -27.60
CA ALA A 74 -1.32 12.68 -27.96
C ALA A 74 -2.53 13.67 -27.98
N ASP A 75 -3.72 13.18 -28.31
CA ASP A 75 -4.91 14.00 -28.56
C ASP A 75 -6.08 13.77 -27.59
N GLY A 76 -5.94 12.87 -26.61
CA GLY A 76 -6.95 12.56 -25.61
C GLY A 76 -8.13 11.72 -26.12
N THR A 77 -8.03 11.15 -27.29
CA THR A 77 -9.09 10.32 -27.89
C THR A 77 -9.32 9.06 -27.06
N ILE A 78 -8.24 8.43 -26.57
CA ILE A 78 -8.31 7.23 -25.73
C ILE A 78 -9.00 7.50 -24.41
N ASN A 79 -8.62 8.57 -23.72
CA ASN A 79 -9.24 8.98 -22.46
C ASN A 79 -10.76 9.18 -22.63
N LYS A 80 -11.17 9.84 -23.70
CA LYS A 80 -12.59 10.02 -24.03
C LYS A 80 -13.29 8.69 -24.30
N LEU A 81 -12.69 7.81 -25.10
CA LEU A 81 -13.25 6.49 -25.40
C LEU A 81 -13.33 5.60 -24.15
N LEU A 82 -12.32 5.63 -23.29
CA LEU A 82 -12.33 4.89 -22.00
C LEU A 82 -13.46 5.39 -21.11
N SER A 83 -13.68 6.71 -21.01
CA SER A 83 -14.78 7.27 -20.23
C SER A 83 -16.15 6.85 -20.78
N GLU A 84 -16.34 6.89 -22.10
CA GLU A 84 -17.57 6.45 -22.76
C GLU A 84 -17.82 4.94 -22.60
N MET A 85 -16.77 4.13 -22.59
CA MET A 85 -16.86 2.68 -22.42
C MET A 85 -17.10 2.28 -20.95
N SER A 86 -16.56 3.02 -20.00
CA SER A 86 -16.81 2.76 -18.57
C SER A 86 -18.27 3.03 -18.15
N GLU A 87 -18.99 3.87 -18.91
CA GLU A 87 -20.43 4.11 -18.74
C GLU A 87 -21.32 3.03 -19.39
N LYS A 88 -20.76 2.26 -20.33
CA LYS A 88 -21.46 1.15 -20.99
C LYS A 88 -20.97 -0.16 -20.39
N ASP A 89 -21.91 -1.06 -20.05
CA ASP A 89 -21.71 -2.41 -19.47
C ASP A 89 -20.42 -3.11 -19.93
N THR A 90 -19.28 -2.72 -19.39
CA THR A 90 -18.02 -3.43 -19.59
C THR A 90 -18.03 -4.63 -18.66
N THR A 91 -18.33 -5.79 -19.20
CA THR A 91 -18.42 -7.02 -18.42
C THR A 91 -17.04 -7.51 -18.03
N LEU A 92 -16.92 -7.95 -16.77
CA LEU A 92 -15.73 -8.66 -16.31
C LEU A 92 -15.66 -10.02 -17.01
N THR A 93 -14.46 -10.44 -17.37
CA THR A 93 -14.20 -11.77 -17.93
C THR A 93 -14.25 -12.84 -16.83
N ASP A 94 -14.38 -14.12 -17.20
CA ASP A 94 -14.30 -15.23 -16.25
C ASP A 94 -12.96 -15.29 -15.51
N ASP A 95 -11.87 -14.87 -16.15
CA ASP A 95 -10.53 -14.74 -15.54
C ASP A 95 -10.52 -13.64 -14.48
N ASP A 96 -11.15 -12.50 -14.76
CA ASP A 96 -11.27 -11.40 -13.79
C ASP A 96 -12.10 -11.79 -12.58
N ILE A 97 -13.19 -12.51 -12.81
CA ILE A 97 -14.03 -13.07 -11.73
C ILE A 97 -13.21 -14.05 -10.88
N THR A 98 -12.36 -14.87 -11.51
CA THR A 98 -11.47 -15.78 -10.78
C THR A 98 -10.47 -15.02 -9.92
N LYS A 99 -9.83 -13.98 -10.44
CA LYS A 99 -8.92 -13.10 -9.67
C LYS A 99 -9.62 -12.43 -8.47
N LEU A 100 -10.86 -11.99 -8.66
CA LEU A 100 -11.65 -11.42 -7.57
C LEU A 100 -12.01 -12.48 -6.51
N LYS A 101 -12.39 -13.69 -6.92
CA LYS A 101 -12.65 -14.81 -6.00
C LYS A 101 -11.41 -15.15 -5.18
N ASP A 102 -10.23 -15.21 -5.77
CA ASP A 102 -8.97 -15.48 -5.07
C ASP A 102 -8.67 -14.43 -4.00
N LYS A 103 -8.94 -13.14 -4.30
CA LYS A 103 -8.81 -12.07 -3.31
C LYS A 103 -9.79 -12.21 -2.15
N ILE A 104 -11.04 -12.55 -2.44
CA ILE A 104 -12.08 -12.79 -1.42
C ILE A 104 -11.68 -13.99 -0.56
N TYR A 105 -11.24 -15.08 -1.18
CA TYR A 105 -10.79 -16.27 -0.47
C TYR A 105 -9.60 -15.98 0.45
N THR A 106 -8.61 -15.24 -0.04
CA THR A 106 -7.44 -14.83 0.75
C THR A 106 -7.85 -13.99 1.96
N PHE A 107 -8.76 -13.04 1.78
CA PHE A 107 -9.27 -12.23 2.88
C PHE A 107 -10.02 -13.10 3.90
N THR A 108 -10.93 -13.97 3.45
CA THR A 108 -11.73 -14.82 4.33
C THR A 108 -10.87 -15.76 5.18
N ASN A 109 -9.77 -16.28 4.62
CA ASN A 109 -8.86 -17.16 5.34
C ASN A 109 -7.94 -16.46 6.35
N ASN A 110 -7.66 -15.19 6.14
CA ASN A 110 -6.75 -14.41 6.99
C ASN A 110 -7.50 -13.38 7.86
N TYR A 111 -8.82 -13.35 7.79
CA TYR A 111 -9.63 -12.37 8.51
C TYR A 111 -9.48 -12.52 10.02
N ASP A 112 -9.15 -11.41 10.68
CA ASP A 112 -9.14 -11.28 12.13
C ASP A 112 -10.30 -10.35 12.56
N ASP A 113 -11.20 -10.87 13.39
CA ASP A 113 -12.36 -10.12 13.90
C ASP A 113 -11.97 -9.00 14.88
N MET A 114 -10.74 -9.02 15.37
CA MET A 114 -10.18 -7.97 16.23
C MET A 114 -9.61 -6.78 15.44
N ASP A 115 -9.34 -6.94 14.12
CA ASP A 115 -8.86 -5.84 13.27
C ASP A 115 -9.91 -5.41 12.24
N PHE A 116 -10.81 -4.52 12.69
CA PHE A 116 -11.88 -4.01 11.83
C PHE A 116 -11.38 -3.15 10.66
N ASN A 117 -10.16 -2.61 10.71
CA ASN A 117 -9.57 -1.85 9.61
C ASN A 117 -9.34 -2.71 8.36
N GLU A 118 -9.08 -4.01 8.54
CA GLU A 118 -8.91 -4.94 7.43
C GLU A 118 -10.15 -5.01 6.53
N VAL A 119 -11.36 -4.89 7.10
CA VAL A 119 -12.61 -4.91 6.34
C VAL A 119 -12.71 -3.72 5.40
N TYR A 120 -12.37 -2.51 5.88
CA TYR A 120 -12.38 -1.32 5.03
C TYR A 120 -11.30 -1.37 3.97
N ASN A 121 -10.11 -1.82 4.32
CA ASN A 121 -9.00 -2.01 3.40
C ASN A 121 -9.36 -3.03 2.31
N PHE A 122 -9.98 -4.13 2.69
CA PHE A 122 -10.46 -5.13 1.75
C PHE A 122 -11.53 -4.57 0.81
N LYS A 123 -12.56 -3.90 1.35
CA LYS A 123 -13.61 -3.27 0.55
C LYS A 123 -13.02 -2.32 -0.50
N ASN A 124 -12.15 -1.40 -0.07
CA ASN A 124 -11.52 -0.43 -0.96
C ASN A 124 -10.62 -1.12 -2.01
N ASN A 125 -9.93 -2.19 -1.60
CA ASN A 125 -9.08 -2.97 -2.49
C ASN A 125 -9.89 -3.70 -3.57
N VAL A 126 -11.01 -4.31 -3.20
CA VAL A 126 -11.89 -4.99 -4.17
C VAL A 126 -12.50 -3.99 -5.14
N GLN A 127 -13.07 -2.89 -4.64
CA GLN A 127 -13.67 -1.85 -5.48
C GLN A 127 -12.66 -1.29 -6.50
N GLY A 128 -11.45 -0.96 -6.04
CA GLY A 128 -10.43 -0.48 -6.95
C GLY A 128 -9.94 -1.56 -7.93
N THR A 129 -9.87 -2.83 -7.52
CA THR A 129 -9.50 -3.93 -8.44
C THR A 129 -10.55 -4.08 -9.54
N VAL A 130 -11.84 -3.98 -9.22
CA VAL A 130 -12.90 -4.03 -10.23
C VAL A 130 -12.74 -2.88 -11.23
N ALA A 131 -12.49 -1.65 -10.76
CA ALA A 131 -12.26 -0.51 -11.65
C ALA A 131 -11.03 -0.72 -12.55
N ASP A 132 -9.92 -1.21 -11.99
CA ASP A 132 -8.71 -1.51 -12.75
C ASP A 132 -8.98 -2.55 -13.85
N LEU A 133 -9.73 -3.61 -13.55
CA LEU A 133 -10.07 -4.67 -14.52
C LEU A 133 -11.00 -4.15 -15.62
N ILE A 134 -11.99 -3.33 -15.29
CA ILE A 134 -12.87 -2.70 -16.27
C ILE A 134 -12.06 -1.82 -17.22
N ASN A 135 -11.18 -0.98 -16.71
CA ASN A 135 -10.33 -0.11 -17.53
C ASN A 135 -9.39 -0.91 -18.43
N MET A 136 -8.81 -2.02 -17.93
CA MET A 136 -7.98 -2.90 -18.75
C MET A 136 -8.77 -3.58 -19.86
N ASN A 137 -9.97 -4.07 -19.61
CA ASN A 137 -10.81 -4.71 -20.60
C ASN A 137 -11.27 -3.70 -21.66
N ALA A 138 -11.55 -2.45 -21.26
CA ALA A 138 -11.85 -1.36 -22.17
C ALA A 138 -10.64 -1.06 -23.07
N LEU A 139 -9.43 -0.95 -22.52
CA LEU A 139 -8.20 -0.75 -23.27
C LEU A 139 -7.94 -1.89 -24.27
N ASP A 140 -8.08 -3.14 -23.86
CA ASP A 140 -7.90 -4.31 -24.71
C ASP A 140 -8.91 -4.30 -25.89
N SER A 141 -10.13 -3.86 -25.64
CA SER A 141 -11.14 -3.72 -26.67
C SER A 141 -10.80 -2.60 -27.67
N LEU A 142 -10.26 -1.48 -27.18
CA LEU A 142 -9.79 -0.38 -28.03
C LEU A 142 -8.62 -0.80 -28.91
N ILE A 143 -7.64 -1.53 -28.36
CA ILE A 143 -6.48 -2.06 -29.10
C ILE A 143 -6.93 -2.97 -30.22
N LYS A 144 -7.92 -3.83 -29.98
CA LYS A 144 -8.43 -4.76 -30.98
C LYS A 144 -9.21 -4.06 -32.10
N ASN A 145 -9.90 -2.98 -31.78
CA ASN A 145 -10.80 -2.31 -32.73
C ASN A 145 -10.15 -1.15 -33.49
N ASN A 146 -9.06 -0.59 -32.97
CA ASN A 146 -8.38 0.59 -33.54
C ASN A 146 -6.89 0.32 -33.74
N SER A 147 -6.55 -0.35 -34.87
CA SER A 147 -5.16 -0.64 -35.20
C SER A 147 -4.33 0.61 -35.59
N ASP A 148 -4.98 1.74 -35.89
CA ASP A 148 -4.36 2.97 -36.40
C ASP A 148 -4.24 4.11 -35.36
N SER A 149 -4.61 3.88 -34.09
CA SER A 149 -4.55 4.94 -33.11
C SER A 149 -3.11 5.21 -32.66
N GLN A 150 -2.73 6.50 -32.68
CA GLN A 150 -1.42 7.00 -32.22
C GLN A 150 -1.33 7.03 -30.71
N PHE A 151 -1.38 5.89 -30.06
CA PHE A 151 -1.16 5.81 -28.64
C PHE A 151 -0.05 4.82 -28.30
N SER A 152 0.65 5.07 -27.21
CA SER A 152 1.68 4.18 -26.70
C SER A 152 1.22 3.52 -25.40
N ILE A 153 1.56 2.23 -25.25
CA ILE A 153 1.29 1.46 -24.04
C ILE A 153 2.60 1.18 -23.36
N ASN A 154 2.73 1.62 -22.12
CA ASN A 154 3.90 1.36 -21.31
C ASN A 154 3.65 0.20 -20.35
N LYS A 155 4.55 -0.78 -20.41
CA LYS A 155 4.49 -2.00 -19.60
C LYS A 155 5.66 -2.07 -18.64
N ALA A 156 5.43 -2.71 -17.50
CA ALA A 156 6.45 -2.95 -16.50
C ALA A 156 7.60 -3.79 -17.05
N ARG A 157 8.82 -3.29 -16.93
CA ARG A 157 10.05 -4.00 -17.31
C ARG A 157 10.59 -4.88 -16.20
N ASN A 158 10.12 -4.69 -14.96
CA ASN A 158 10.51 -5.43 -13.78
C ASN A 158 9.29 -5.68 -12.87
N THR A 159 9.41 -6.65 -12.00
CA THR A 159 8.46 -6.83 -10.90
C THR A 159 8.75 -5.82 -9.79
N GLY A 160 7.72 -5.28 -9.16
CA GLY A 160 7.91 -4.27 -8.12
C GLY A 160 6.61 -3.72 -7.56
N ILE A 161 6.71 -2.55 -6.96
CA ILE A 161 5.57 -1.75 -6.49
C ILE A 161 5.58 -0.45 -7.27
N VAL A 162 4.41 -0.05 -7.78
CA VAL A 162 4.25 1.21 -8.52
C VAL A 162 4.09 2.36 -7.55
N LEU A 163 4.83 3.43 -7.79
CA LEU A 163 4.69 4.70 -7.09
C LEU A 163 4.55 5.82 -8.11
N TYR A 164 3.64 6.73 -7.86
CA TYR A 164 3.42 7.95 -8.66
C TYR A 164 4.00 9.18 -7.96
N ARG A 165 5.01 8.97 -7.13
CA ARG A 165 5.72 10.02 -6.39
C ARG A 165 7.21 9.82 -6.55
N PHE A 166 7.92 10.93 -6.65
CA PHE A 166 9.37 10.94 -6.60
C PHE A 166 9.84 11.96 -5.57
N ASP A 167 10.96 11.66 -4.94
CA ASP A 167 11.53 12.46 -3.85
C ASP A 167 12.98 12.90 -4.10
N GLY A 168 13.54 12.52 -5.26
CA GLY A 168 14.91 12.83 -5.65
C GLY A 168 15.96 11.87 -5.08
N TYR A 169 15.51 10.77 -4.43
CA TYR A 169 16.40 9.75 -3.87
C TYR A 169 16.48 8.48 -4.74
N GLU A 170 15.80 8.43 -5.87
CA GLU A 170 15.64 7.25 -6.72
C GLU A 170 16.98 6.67 -7.20
N ASN A 171 17.97 7.52 -7.40
CA ASN A 171 19.32 7.15 -7.85
C ASN A 171 20.39 7.29 -6.77
N LYS A 172 20.05 7.75 -5.55
CA LYS A 172 21.02 7.95 -4.49
C LYS A 172 21.50 6.63 -3.88
N LYS A 173 22.79 6.56 -3.63
CA LYS A 173 23.40 5.43 -2.91
C LYS A 173 23.63 5.81 -1.44
N ALA A 174 23.65 4.81 -0.55
CA ALA A 174 23.85 5.04 0.87
C ALA A 174 25.09 5.90 1.22
N LYS A 175 26.17 5.77 0.45
CA LYS A 175 27.41 6.54 0.63
C LYS A 175 27.31 8.00 0.19
N GLU A 176 26.25 8.38 -0.51
CA GLU A 176 26.02 9.75 -1.01
C GLU A 176 25.09 10.53 -0.08
N LEU A 177 24.57 9.87 0.98
CA LEU A 177 23.75 10.52 1.99
C LEU A 177 24.60 11.42 2.89
N THR A 178 24.07 12.60 3.17
CA THR A 178 24.64 13.58 4.06
C THR A 178 23.78 13.72 5.33
N MET A 179 24.32 14.39 6.36
CA MET A 179 23.55 14.67 7.57
C MET A 179 22.31 15.55 7.32
N ASP A 180 22.31 16.32 6.23
CA ASP A 180 21.17 17.15 5.85
C ASP A 180 20.00 16.32 5.30
N ASP A 181 20.27 15.19 4.68
CA ASP A 181 19.24 14.28 4.18
C ASP A 181 18.40 13.67 5.33
N PHE A 182 18.95 13.58 6.55
CA PHE A 182 18.23 13.10 7.73
C PHE A 182 17.35 14.16 8.40
N ARG A 183 17.29 15.37 7.87
CA ARG A 183 16.44 16.44 8.40
C ARG A 183 15.08 16.40 7.74
N ALA A 184 14.04 16.02 8.49
CA ALA A 184 12.68 15.83 7.97
C ALA A 184 12.12 17.04 7.20
N LYS A 185 12.54 18.28 7.53
CA LYS A 185 12.08 19.49 6.83
C LYS A 185 12.69 19.70 5.45
N ASN A 186 13.75 18.97 5.10
CA ASN A 186 14.39 19.02 3.79
C ASN A 186 13.82 17.92 2.85
N TYR A 187 13.01 17.01 3.37
CA TYR A 187 12.36 15.98 2.58
C TYR A 187 11.08 16.54 1.95
N SER A 188 10.97 16.42 0.65
CA SER A 188 9.75 16.73 -0.11
C SER A 188 9.53 15.62 -1.15
N SER A 189 8.31 15.17 -1.28
CA SER A 189 7.92 14.29 -2.38
C SER A 189 6.97 15.02 -3.30
N GLN A 190 7.15 14.85 -4.60
CA GLN A 190 6.28 15.41 -5.62
C GLN A 190 5.40 14.30 -6.19
N LEU A 191 4.12 14.60 -6.35
CA LEU A 191 3.19 13.70 -7.05
C LEU A 191 3.39 13.91 -8.56
N VAL A 192 3.45 12.81 -9.30
CA VAL A 192 3.39 12.86 -10.75
C VAL A 192 1.96 13.23 -11.16
N ASN A 193 1.77 14.38 -11.76
CA ASN A 193 0.47 14.81 -12.25
C ASN A 193 0.24 14.24 -13.65
N SER A 194 -0.97 13.72 -13.89
CA SER A 194 -1.40 13.42 -15.25
C SER A 194 -1.71 14.74 -15.94
N GLY A 195 -0.91 15.13 -16.91
CA GLY A 195 -1.13 16.34 -17.71
C GLY A 195 0.00 17.38 -17.68
N ASP A 196 1.12 17.09 -17.02
CA ASP A 196 2.35 17.87 -17.13
C ASP A 196 3.29 17.33 -18.22
#